data_ad38bc38c649bedb745320b58310aeb3
#
_entry.id   ad38bc38c649bedb745320b58310aeb3
#
_cell.length_a   1.000
_cell.length_b   1.000
_cell.length_c   1.000
_cell.angle_alpha   90.00
_cell.angle_beta   90.00
_cell.angle_gamma   90.00
#
_symmetry.space_group_name_H-M   'P 1'
#
loop_
_entity.id
_entity.type
_entity.pdbx_description
1 polymer ?
#
loop_
_entity_poly.entity_id
_entity_poly.type
_entity_poly.pdbx_seq_one_letter_code
_entity_poly.pdbx_strand_id
1 'polypeptide(L)'
;MANRKEYRKVYKREKNKYVSEEENSIKSFIIIIIVVLIVFGIVYLLTVGAKNLGLFDEGYNKPVIKPAEISYSYITSGTVFTRNESSYYVLIVDTEDNDSIYLSSLISSYEENEDHLAMYIVDLNEGFNKNIKAEEDNPEAQSSDELKVSKYALIKIEDGENVQYLTTLEDIEEELK
;
A
#
# COMPACT_ATOMS: atom_id res chain seq x y z
N MET A 1 32.34 -36.71 -80.65
CA MET A 1 31.99 -37.52 -79.45
C MET A 1 32.61 -36.99 -78.16
N ALA A 2 33.15 -35.81 -78.08
CA ALA A 2 33.78 -35.21 -76.89
C ALA A 2 32.78 -34.63 -75.84
N ASN A 3 31.58 -34.29 -76.24
CA ASN A 3 30.64 -33.47 -75.51
C ASN A 3 29.96 -34.19 -74.32
N ARG A 4 29.82 -35.47 -74.30
CA ARG A 4 29.07 -36.24 -73.27
C ARG A 4 29.85 -36.38 -71.95
N LYS A 5 31.18 -36.38 -72.01
CA LYS A 5 32.05 -36.50 -70.83
C LYS A 5 32.16 -35.15 -70.11
N GLU A 6 32.15 -34.06 -70.87
CA GLU A 6 32.18 -32.70 -70.29
C GLU A 6 30.87 -32.34 -69.59
N TYR A 7 29.72 -32.64 -70.19
CA TYR A 7 28.42 -32.46 -69.56
C TYR A 7 28.31 -33.21 -68.24
N ARG A 8 28.81 -34.46 -68.17
CA ARG A 8 28.81 -35.20 -66.91
C ARG A 8 29.73 -34.61 -65.84
N LYS A 9 30.84 -33.99 -66.19
CA LYS A 9 31.73 -33.33 -65.25
C LYS A 9 31.11 -32.01 -64.72
N VAL A 10 30.49 -31.23 -65.60
CA VAL A 10 29.83 -29.98 -65.19
C VAL A 10 28.65 -30.32 -64.29
N TYR A 11 27.79 -31.24 -64.61
CA TYR A 11 26.64 -31.66 -63.80
C TYR A 11 27.07 -32.18 -62.43
N LYS A 12 28.14 -32.97 -62.31
CA LYS A 12 28.69 -33.41 -61.04
C LYS A 12 29.25 -32.27 -60.21
N ARG A 13 29.88 -31.26 -60.82
CA ARG A 13 30.40 -30.05 -60.12
C ARG A 13 29.27 -29.20 -59.58
N GLU A 14 28.25 -28.96 -60.38
CA GLU A 14 27.09 -28.21 -59.97
C GLU A 14 26.34 -28.90 -58.83
N LYS A 15 26.05 -30.21 -58.99
CA LYS A 15 25.39 -30.98 -57.92
C LYS A 15 26.17 -31.00 -56.63
N ASN A 16 27.50 -31.11 -56.66
CA ASN A 16 28.33 -31.06 -55.46
C ASN A 16 28.38 -29.65 -54.85
N LYS A 17 28.27 -28.62 -55.68
CA LYS A 17 28.17 -27.24 -55.18
C LYS A 17 26.87 -26.97 -54.44
N TYR A 18 25.73 -27.37 -54.98
CA TYR A 18 24.43 -27.26 -54.35
C TYR A 18 24.37 -28.06 -53.02
N VAL A 19 24.88 -29.28 -53.01
CA VAL A 19 24.93 -30.11 -51.79
C VAL A 19 25.80 -29.48 -50.69
N SER A 20 26.96 -28.88 -51.10
CA SER A 20 27.84 -28.18 -50.12
C SER A 20 27.24 -26.88 -49.59
N GLU A 21 26.47 -26.15 -50.40
CA GLU A 21 25.75 -24.95 -49.97
C GLU A 21 24.60 -25.26 -48.99
N GLU A 22 23.83 -26.31 -49.27
CA GLU A 22 22.78 -26.81 -48.33
C GLU A 22 23.39 -27.32 -47.03
N GLU A 23 24.46 -28.11 -47.07
CA GLU A 23 25.14 -28.56 -45.85
C GLU A 23 25.68 -27.39 -45.01
N ASN A 24 26.25 -26.38 -45.61
CA ASN A 24 26.74 -25.22 -44.91
C ASN A 24 25.60 -24.36 -44.33
N SER A 25 24.46 -24.28 -45.02
CA SER A 25 23.26 -23.62 -44.53
C SER A 25 22.70 -24.31 -43.30
N ILE A 26 22.60 -25.65 -43.36
CA ILE A 26 22.12 -26.46 -42.22
C ILE A 26 23.09 -26.36 -41.06
N LYS A 27 24.39 -26.41 -41.25
CA LYS A 27 25.40 -26.23 -40.21
C LYS A 27 25.29 -24.84 -39.57
N SER A 28 25.14 -23.79 -40.37
CA SER A 28 24.95 -22.43 -39.86
C SER A 28 23.69 -22.33 -39.02
N PHE A 29 22.59 -22.91 -39.46
CA PHE A 29 21.33 -22.92 -38.72
C PHE A 29 21.44 -23.66 -37.36
N ILE A 30 22.12 -24.80 -37.33
CA ILE A 30 22.40 -25.53 -36.10
C ILE A 30 23.25 -24.71 -35.13
N ILE A 31 24.28 -24.03 -35.65
CA ILE A 31 25.14 -23.14 -34.83
C ILE A 31 24.31 -22.01 -34.20
N ILE A 32 23.40 -21.38 -34.97
CA ILE A 32 22.53 -20.33 -34.46
C ILE A 32 21.64 -20.87 -33.32
N ILE A 33 21.05 -22.05 -33.50
CA ILE A 33 20.22 -22.67 -32.44
C ILE A 33 21.06 -22.92 -31.18
N ILE A 34 22.27 -23.43 -31.31
CA ILE A 34 23.15 -23.70 -30.18
C ILE A 34 23.49 -22.38 -29.46
N VAL A 35 23.82 -21.33 -30.17
CA VAL A 35 24.13 -20.01 -29.60
C VAL A 35 22.92 -19.47 -28.81
N VAL A 36 21.72 -19.56 -29.39
CA VAL A 36 20.48 -19.15 -28.70
C VAL A 36 20.27 -19.93 -27.40
N LEU A 37 20.45 -21.26 -27.44
CA LEU A 37 20.30 -22.11 -26.25
C LEU A 37 21.32 -21.74 -25.16
N ILE A 38 22.58 -21.43 -25.56
CA ILE A 38 23.61 -20.98 -24.62
C ILE A 38 23.21 -19.66 -23.96
N VAL A 39 22.72 -18.68 -24.74
CA VAL A 39 22.27 -17.39 -24.20
C VAL A 39 21.11 -17.59 -23.21
N PHE A 40 20.10 -18.38 -23.54
CA PHE A 40 19.01 -18.71 -22.63
C PHE A 40 19.52 -19.41 -21.36
N GLY A 41 20.48 -20.33 -21.48
CA GLY A 41 21.10 -20.99 -20.35
C GLY A 41 21.79 -20.01 -19.41
N ILE A 42 22.56 -19.05 -19.97
CA ILE A 42 23.22 -18.01 -19.18
C ILE A 42 22.20 -17.13 -18.45
N VAL A 43 21.17 -16.65 -19.14
CA VAL A 43 20.11 -15.85 -18.54
C VAL A 43 19.41 -16.60 -17.41
N TYR A 44 19.11 -17.89 -17.63
CA TYR A 44 18.50 -18.75 -16.61
C TYR A 44 19.40 -18.88 -15.37
N LEU A 45 20.68 -19.17 -15.58
CA LEU A 45 21.65 -19.28 -14.47
C LEU A 45 21.82 -17.98 -13.70
N LEU A 46 21.84 -16.83 -14.39
CA LEU A 46 21.91 -15.52 -13.77
C LEU A 46 20.65 -15.25 -12.94
N THR A 47 19.48 -15.58 -13.45
CA THR A 47 18.19 -15.40 -12.76
C THR A 47 18.10 -16.27 -11.50
N VAL A 48 18.49 -17.56 -11.60
CA VAL A 48 18.49 -18.48 -10.46
C VAL A 48 19.58 -18.07 -9.45
N GLY A 49 20.76 -17.67 -9.92
CA GLY A 49 21.83 -17.18 -9.07
C GLY A 49 21.45 -15.91 -8.31
N ALA A 50 20.84 -14.95 -8.99
CA ALA A 50 20.36 -13.72 -8.39
C ALA A 50 19.25 -13.96 -7.36
N LYS A 51 18.36 -14.93 -7.61
CA LYS A 51 17.34 -15.36 -6.64
C LYS A 51 17.98 -15.98 -5.38
N ASN A 52 18.97 -16.87 -5.55
CA ASN A 52 19.65 -17.52 -4.44
C ASN A 52 20.52 -16.55 -3.63
N LEU A 53 20.99 -15.46 -4.24
CA LEU A 53 21.74 -14.39 -3.57
C LEU A 53 20.81 -13.34 -2.92
N GLY A 54 19.48 -13.52 -2.96
CA GLY A 54 18.53 -12.58 -2.38
C GLY A 54 18.43 -11.25 -3.11
N LEU A 55 19.02 -11.09 -4.29
CA LEU A 55 19.00 -9.83 -5.04
C LEU A 55 17.60 -9.43 -5.53
N PHE A 56 16.66 -10.35 -5.52
CA PHE A 56 15.25 -10.11 -5.82
C PHE A 56 14.35 -10.15 -4.57
N ASP A 57 14.92 -10.47 -3.39
CA ASP A 57 14.19 -10.45 -2.12
C ASP A 57 14.21 -9.05 -1.47
N GLU A 58 14.98 -8.10 -2.02
CA GLU A 58 14.92 -6.73 -1.55
C GLU A 58 13.61 -6.08 -1.96
N GLY A 59 12.63 -6.20 -1.07
CA GLY A 59 11.62 -5.19 -0.90
C GLY A 59 10.47 -5.12 -1.89
N TYR A 60 10.21 -6.13 -2.72
CA TYR A 60 8.83 -6.35 -3.11
C TYR A 60 8.11 -7.15 -2.00
N ASN A 61 8.21 -6.65 -0.78
CA ASN A 61 7.06 -6.71 0.09
C ASN A 61 5.97 -6.03 -0.75
N LYS A 62 5.20 -6.80 -1.53
CA LYS A 62 3.85 -6.37 -1.88
C LYS A 62 3.36 -5.81 -0.56
N PRO A 63 2.98 -4.50 -0.48
CA PRO A 63 2.29 -4.08 0.71
C PRO A 63 1.24 -5.16 0.87
N VAL A 64 1.29 -5.89 1.98
CA VAL A 64 0.18 -6.75 2.35
C VAL A 64 -0.92 -5.71 2.44
N ILE A 65 -1.69 -5.60 1.35
CA ILE A 65 -2.94 -4.86 1.36
C ILE A 65 -3.73 -5.73 2.32
N LYS A 66 -3.55 -5.44 3.62
CA LYS A 66 -4.52 -5.88 4.61
C LYS A 66 -5.83 -5.48 3.97
N PRO A 67 -6.79 -6.41 3.80
CA PRO A 67 -8.10 -6.03 3.31
C PRO A 67 -8.43 -4.77 4.09
N ALA A 68 -8.82 -3.69 3.39
CA ALA A 68 -9.07 -2.42 4.04
C ALA A 68 -9.98 -2.75 5.21
N GLU A 69 -9.38 -2.82 6.39
CA GLU A 69 -10.13 -2.88 7.62
C GLU A 69 -10.80 -1.52 7.60
N ILE A 70 -12.09 -1.51 7.28
CA ILE A 70 -12.88 -0.30 7.35
C ILE A 70 -12.80 0.03 8.84
N SER A 71 -11.86 0.87 9.20
CA SER A 71 -11.78 1.41 10.54
C SER A 71 -13.02 2.26 10.69
N TYR A 72 -14.03 1.73 11.37
CA TYR A 72 -15.21 2.50 11.78
C TYR A 72 -14.87 3.57 12.82
N SER A 73 -13.59 3.82 13.07
CA SER A 73 -13.10 4.82 14.00
C SER A 73 -13.40 6.25 13.54
N TYR A 74 -13.41 6.52 12.23
CA TYR A 74 -13.78 7.83 11.72
C TYR A 74 -15.29 7.98 11.65
N ILE A 75 -15.81 9.01 12.34
CA ILE A 75 -17.23 9.32 12.40
C ILE A 75 -17.49 10.77 12.02
N THR A 76 -18.74 11.11 11.74
CA THR A 76 -19.17 12.50 11.52
C THR A 76 -19.57 13.16 12.84
N SER A 77 -19.44 14.47 12.92
CA SER A 77 -19.84 15.27 14.08
C SER A 77 -21.29 15.02 14.51
N GLY A 78 -22.20 14.77 13.56
CA GLY A 78 -23.59 14.47 13.83
C GLY A 78 -23.84 13.16 14.58
N THR A 79 -22.85 12.27 14.68
CA THR A 79 -22.98 10.97 15.34
C THR A 79 -22.16 10.84 16.64
N VAL A 80 -21.57 11.95 17.11
CA VAL A 80 -20.75 11.98 18.32
C VAL A 80 -21.48 11.46 19.55
N PHE A 81 -22.75 11.82 19.74
CA PHE A 81 -23.54 11.47 20.92
C PHE A 81 -24.51 10.28 20.70
N THR A 82 -24.44 9.60 19.56
CA THR A 82 -25.46 8.61 19.16
C THR A 82 -24.85 7.24 18.86
N ARG A 83 -23.71 6.92 19.46
CA ARG A 83 -23.11 5.59 19.33
C ARG A 83 -23.84 4.56 20.20
N ASN A 84 -23.63 3.28 19.89
CA ASN A 84 -24.31 2.18 20.59
C ASN A 84 -23.60 1.76 21.88
N GLU A 85 -22.35 2.15 22.04
CA GLU A 85 -21.55 1.86 23.23
C GLU A 85 -22.01 2.71 24.40
N SER A 86 -22.05 2.14 25.60
CA SER A 86 -22.41 2.87 26.82
C SER A 86 -21.34 3.87 27.26
N SER A 87 -20.08 3.64 26.91
CA SER A 87 -18.98 4.54 27.19
C SER A 87 -17.93 4.46 26.09
N TYR A 88 -17.44 5.60 25.59
CA TYR A 88 -16.45 5.71 24.54
C TYR A 88 -15.80 7.09 24.54
N TYR A 89 -14.65 7.17 23.87
CA TYR A 89 -13.98 8.43 23.57
C TYR A 89 -14.22 8.89 22.14
N VAL A 90 -14.28 10.20 21.96
CA VAL A 90 -14.28 10.85 20.66
C VAL A 90 -13.14 11.87 20.63
N LEU A 91 -12.12 11.64 19.83
CA LEU A 91 -11.13 12.63 19.50
C LEU A 91 -11.61 13.47 18.31
N ILE A 92 -11.72 14.77 18.51
CA ILE A 92 -11.99 15.73 17.45
C ILE A 92 -10.68 16.45 17.15
N VAL A 93 -10.23 16.43 15.89
CA VAL A 93 -8.91 16.93 15.53
C VAL A 93 -8.91 17.50 14.12
N ASP A 94 -8.09 18.52 13.88
CA ASP A 94 -7.72 18.97 12.55
C ASP A 94 -6.52 18.13 12.09
N THR A 95 -6.73 17.22 11.13
CA THR A 95 -5.67 16.29 10.66
C THR A 95 -4.54 16.99 9.93
N GLU A 96 -4.70 18.25 9.51
CA GLU A 96 -3.66 19.08 8.91
C GLU A 96 -2.84 19.87 9.96
N ASP A 97 -3.26 19.87 11.24
CA ASP A 97 -2.52 20.52 12.31
C ASP A 97 -1.31 19.68 12.76
N ASN A 98 -0.24 20.34 13.19
CA ASN A 98 0.98 19.67 13.62
C ASN A 98 0.78 18.76 14.85
N ASP A 99 -0.17 19.06 15.72
CA ASP A 99 -0.47 18.26 16.91
C ASP A 99 -1.19 16.96 16.57
N SER A 100 -1.77 16.84 15.37
CA SER A 100 -2.48 15.66 14.91
C SER A 100 -1.60 14.40 14.91
N ILE A 101 -0.32 14.53 14.57
CA ILE A 101 0.64 13.42 14.54
C ILE A 101 0.85 12.87 15.96
N TYR A 102 1.01 13.78 16.93
CA TYR A 102 1.18 13.41 18.33
C TYR A 102 -0.08 12.72 18.88
N LEU A 103 -1.25 13.32 18.66
CA LEU A 103 -2.54 12.76 19.06
C LEU A 103 -2.80 11.38 18.44
N SER A 104 -2.46 11.19 17.16
CA SER A 104 -2.55 9.88 16.51
C SER A 104 -1.64 8.82 17.16
N SER A 105 -0.46 9.22 17.60
CA SER A 105 0.45 8.33 18.34
C SER A 105 -0.11 7.94 19.71
N LEU A 106 -0.73 8.88 20.43
CA LEU A 106 -1.39 8.61 21.71
C LEU A 106 -2.55 7.61 21.55
N ILE A 107 -3.40 7.82 20.52
CA ILE A 107 -4.49 6.89 20.22
C ILE A 107 -3.94 5.49 19.92
N SER A 108 -2.93 5.38 19.07
CA SER A 108 -2.35 4.08 18.75
C SER A 108 -1.84 3.35 19.97
N SER A 109 -1.20 4.07 20.91
CA SER A 109 -0.74 3.49 22.18
C SER A 109 -1.90 3.11 23.12
N TYR A 110 -2.97 3.90 23.13
CA TYR A 110 -4.18 3.62 23.91
C TYR A 110 -4.90 2.37 23.40
N GLU A 111 -5.03 2.21 22.09
CA GLU A 111 -5.68 1.05 21.44
C GLU A 111 -4.87 -0.26 21.59
N GLU A 112 -3.57 -0.18 21.92
CA GLU A 112 -2.76 -1.36 22.24
C GLU A 112 -3.08 -1.96 23.61
N ASN A 113 -3.74 -1.22 24.51
CA ASN A 113 -4.17 -1.73 25.82
C ASN A 113 -5.38 -2.66 25.67
N GLU A 114 -5.39 -3.79 26.40
CA GLU A 114 -6.49 -4.77 26.30
C GLU A 114 -7.83 -4.25 26.85
N ASP A 115 -7.80 -3.32 27.79
CA ASP A 115 -8.98 -2.79 28.50
C ASP A 115 -9.38 -1.36 28.08
N HIS A 116 -9.10 -0.97 26.82
CA HIS A 116 -9.46 0.36 26.33
C HIS A 116 -10.94 0.51 26.00
N LEU A 117 -11.49 1.71 26.18
CA LEU A 117 -12.79 2.08 25.63
C LEU A 117 -12.72 2.27 24.12
N ALA A 118 -13.84 2.11 23.44
CA ALA A 118 -13.90 2.42 22.01
C ALA A 118 -13.48 3.86 21.75
N MET A 119 -12.65 4.06 20.72
CA MET A 119 -12.13 5.36 20.30
C MET A 119 -12.66 5.73 18.92
N TYR A 120 -13.26 6.92 18.81
CA TYR A 120 -13.74 7.49 17.56
C TYR A 120 -13.00 8.77 17.22
N ILE A 121 -12.91 9.07 15.94
CA ILE A 121 -12.19 10.24 15.42
C ILE A 121 -13.14 11.08 14.56
N VAL A 122 -13.18 12.37 14.80
CA VAL A 122 -13.85 13.36 13.97
C VAL A 122 -12.80 14.30 13.38
N ASP A 123 -12.62 14.25 12.06
CA ASP A 123 -11.72 15.18 11.38
C ASP A 123 -12.44 16.48 11.06
N LEU A 124 -11.94 17.61 11.60
CA LEU A 124 -12.46 18.95 11.37
C LEU A 124 -12.32 19.44 9.93
N ASN A 125 -11.45 18.82 9.12
CA ASN A 125 -11.27 19.18 7.71
C ASN A 125 -12.31 18.54 6.80
N GLU A 126 -12.95 17.47 7.25
CA GLU A 126 -14.02 16.83 6.49
C GLU A 126 -15.23 17.78 6.36
N GLY A 127 -15.75 17.87 5.14
CA GLY A 127 -16.81 18.84 4.78
C GLY A 127 -18.04 18.79 5.68
N PHE A 128 -18.41 17.61 6.18
CA PHE A 128 -19.56 17.39 7.07
C PHE A 128 -19.29 17.81 8.53
N ASN A 129 -18.05 18.02 8.92
CA ASN A 129 -17.66 18.34 10.30
C ASN A 129 -17.33 19.84 10.49
N LYS A 130 -17.29 20.63 9.40
CA LYS A 130 -16.95 22.05 9.46
C LYS A 130 -17.88 22.90 10.31
N ASN A 131 -19.11 22.44 10.53
CA ASN A 131 -20.12 23.14 11.34
C ASN A 131 -19.77 23.19 12.83
N ILE A 132 -18.91 22.27 13.30
CA ILE A 132 -18.47 22.26 14.71
C ILE A 132 -17.15 23.02 14.91
N LYS A 133 -16.42 23.39 13.84
CA LYS A 133 -15.20 24.18 13.96
C LYS A 133 -15.55 25.61 14.34
N ALA A 134 -14.99 26.12 15.43
CA ALA A 134 -15.27 27.43 16.00
C ALA A 134 -13.98 28.09 16.54
N GLU A 135 -14.07 29.36 16.95
CA GLU A 135 -12.93 30.05 17.60
C GLU A 135 -12.79 29.67 19.09
N GLU A 136 -13.90 29.27 19.71
CA GLU A 136 -13.95 28.89 21.13
C GLU A 136 -14.61 27.48 21.25
N ASP A 137 -14.11 26.72 22.20
CA ASP A 137 -14.66 25.43 22.57
C ASP A 137 -15.96 25.57 23.35
N ASN A 138 -16.85 24.56 23.25
CA ASN A 138 -18.02 24.44 24.12
C ASN A 138 -17.94 23.15 24.95
N PRO A 139 -17.29 23.18 26.13
CA PRO A 139 -17.15 21.99 26.99
C PRO A 139 -18.47 21.44 27.52
N GLU A 140 -19.51 22.26 27.58
CA GLU A 140 -20.84 21.88 28.10
C GLU A 140 -21.76 21.28 27.04
N ALA A 141 -21.28 21.09 25.81
CA ALA A 141 -22.08 20.55 24.71
C ALA A 141 -22.62 19.15 25.04
N GLN A 142 -23.91 18.97 24.95
CA GLN A 142 -24.62 17.69 25.14
C GLN A 142 -25.28 17.18 23.86
N SER A 143 -25.08 17.87 22.76
CA SER A 143 -25.59 17.52 21.45
C SER A 143 -24.63 17.93 20.33
N SER A 144 -24.76 17.30 19.18
CA SER A 144 -23.95 17.60 18.01
C SER A 144 -24.12 19.06 17.51
N ASP A 145 -25.27 19.66 17.72
CA ASP A 145 -25.55 21.04 17.31
C ASP A 145 -24.85 22.06 18.23
N GLU A 146 -24.67 21.72 19.50
CA GLU A 146 -24.00 22.55 20.49
C GLU A 146 -22.48 22.40 20.45
N LEU A 147 -21.99 21.32 19.85
CA LEU A 147 -20.58 20.98 19.81
C LEU A 147 -19.80 22.03 19.04
N LYS A 148 -18.78 22.61 19.71
CA LYS A 148 -17.86 23.58 19.13
C LYS A 148 -16.44 23.25 19.58
N VAL A 149 -15.53 23.20 18.61
CA VAL A 149 -14.12 22.84 18.83
C VAL A 149 -13.23 23.82 18.09
N SER A 150 -12.28 24.41 18.80
CA SER A 150 -11.36 25.40 18.23
C SER A 150 -10.19 24.76 17.49
N LYS A 151 -9.59 23.73 18.06
CA LYS A 151 -8.42 23.08 17.51
C LYS A 151 -8.51 21.55 17.58
N TYR A 152 -8.58 21.03 18.79
CA TYR A 152 -8.81 19.60 19.08
C TYR A 152 -9.48 19.47 20.44
N ALA A 153 -10.20 18.38 20.63
CA ALA A 153 -10.78 17.99 21.89
C ALA A 153 -10.90 16.46 22.01
N LEU A 154 -10.63 15.93 23.19
CA LEU A 154 -11.00 14.57 23.57
C LEU A 154 -12.25 14.65 24.44
N ILE A 155 -13.30 13.98 24.02
CA ILE A 155 -14.58 13.94 24.73
C ILE A 155 -14.85 12.52 25.18
N LYS A 156 -15.15 12.34 26.46
CA LYS A 156 -15.69 11.09 26.98
C LYS A 156 -17.20 11.14 27.01
N ILE A 157 -17.82 10.19 26.34
CA ILE A 157 -19.28 10.07 26.30
C ILE A 157 -19.67 8.86 27.14
N GLU A 158 -20.64 9.04 28.03
CA GLU A 158 -21.26 7.97 28.81
C GLU A 158 -22.79 8.08 28.66
N ASP A 159 -23.43 6.98 28.27
CA ASP A 159 -24.88 6.90 28.00
C ASP A 159 -25.43 8.01 27.09
N GLY A 160 -24.59 8.48 26.16
CA GLY A 160 -24.92 9.56 25.20
C GLY A 160 -24.73 10.96 25.73
N GLU A 161 -24.19 11.15 26.94
CA GLU A 161 -23.91 12.43 27.57
C GLU A 161 -22.39 12.71 27.60
N ASN A 162 -22.00 13.94 27.39
CA ASN A 162 -20.61 14.39 27.56
C ASN A 162 -20.30 14.51 29.07
N VAL A 163 -19.44 13.61 29.54
CA VAL A 163 -19.03 13.60 30.96
C VAL A 163 -17.63 14.20 31.18
N GLN A 164 -16.84 14.34 30.11
CA GLN A 164 -15.51 14.91 30.18
C GLN A 164 -15.13 15.52 28.85
N TYR A 165 -14.54 16.72 28.87
CA TYR A 165 -14.11 17.46 27.70
C TYR A 165 -12.72 18.06 27.92
N LEU A 166 -11.71 17.51 27.20
CA LEU A 166 -10.29 17.86 27.35
C LEU A 166 -9.78 18.55 26.09
N THR A 167 -9.07 19.68 26.27
CA THR A 167 -8.56 20.51 25.17
C THR A 167 -7.05 20.75 25.23
N THR A 168 -6.37 20.21 26.24
CA THR A 168 -4.91 20.32 26.34
C THR A 168 -4.25 18.99 26.05
N LEU A 169 -3.06 19.01 25.43
CA LEU A 169 -2.32 17.78 25.14
C LEU A 169 -1.95 17.02 26.42
N GLU A 170 -1.64 17.75 27.50
CA GLU A 170 -1.26 17.17 28.79
C GLU A 170 -2.42 16.38 29.41
N ASP A 171 -3.63 16.96 29.45
CA ASP A 171 -4.82 16.29 29.99
C ASP A 171 -5.24 15.08 29.16
N ILE A 172 -5.15 15.20 27.82
CA ILE A 172 -5.45 14.11 26.90
C ILE A 172 -4.45 12.96 27.07
N GLU A 173 -3.17 13.27 27.22
CA GLU A 173 -2.13 12.26 27.45
C GLU A 173 -2.31 11.57 28.81
N GLU A 174 -2.69 12.30 29.86
CA GLU A 174 -2.94 11.72 31.18
C GLU A 174 -4.17 10.79 31.17
N GLU A 175 -5.22 11.16 30.44
CA GLU A 175 -6.44 10.36 30.33
C GLU A 175 -6.27 9.08 29.51
N LEU A 176 -5.38 9.09 28.49
CA LEU A 176 -5.18 7.95 27.58
C LEU A 176 -4.00 7.03 28.00
N LYS A 177 -3.31 7.29 29.09
CA LYS A 177 -2.25 6.42 29.65
C LYS A 177 -2.82 5.30 30.50
#